data_5408302105a3e5513cda586830ab83e3
#
_entry.id   5408302105a3e5513cda586830ab83e3
#
_cell.length_a   1.000
_cell.length_b   1.000
_cell.length_c   1.000
_cell.angle_alpha   90.00
_cell.angle_beta   90.00
_cell.angle_gamma   90.00
#
_symmetry.space_group_name_H-M   'P 1'
#
loop_
_entity.id
_entity.type
_entity.pdbx_description
1 polymer ?
#
loop_
_entity_poly.entity_id
_entity_poly.type
_entity_poly.pdbx_seq_one_letter_code
_entity_poly.pdbx_strand_id
1 'polypeptide(L)'
;KTLYCELDLVEGETEKAEILGRDLKIIRRKEIPALRKELGIIFQDFQLLHDRTVRKNFEFVLKATGWKNKKDRDKRIEEVLNEVGMIDKIDKMPHELSGGEQQRVAIARAILNNPKIIIADEPTGNLDPETASNIVSLLKDITKQGTAVVMTTHNIPMLDKFPGKIGR
;
A
#
# COMPACT_ATOMS: atom_id res chain seq x y z
N LYS A 1 -14.22 -6.83 1.65
CA LYS A 1 -14.84 -6.23 2.84
C LYS A 1 -14.12 -4.96 3.27
N THR A 2 -12.81 -4.93 3.36
CA THR A 2 -12.04 -3.77 3.84
C THR A 2 -12.22 -2.54 2.92
N LEU A 3 -12.14 -2.73 1.62
CA LEU A 3 -12.39 -1.64 0.67
C LEU A 3 -13.84 -1.11 0.77
N TYR A 4 -14.79 -1.98 1.09
CA TYR A 4 -16.20 -1.61 1.30
C TYR A 4 -16.39 -0.81 2.61
N CYS A 5 -15.71 -1.17 3.70
CA CYS A 5 -15.83 -0.43 4.97
C CYS A 5 -15.26 0.99 4.86
N GLU A 6 -14.16 1.17 4.16
CA GLU A 6 -13.57 2.50 3.94
C GLU A 6 -14.39 3.33 2.95
N LEU A 7 -15.05 2.71 1.99
CA LEU A 7 -15.98 3.37 1.08
C LEU A 7 -17.35 3.62 1.72
N ASP A 8 -17.78 2.76 2.66
CA ASP A 8 -19.00 2.98 3.46
C ASP A 8 -18.87 4.17 4.41
N LEU A 9 -17.65 4.52 4.85
CA LEU A 9 -17.39 5.76 5.60
C LEU A 9 -17.57 7.03 4.75
N VAL A 10 -17.65 6.91 3.43
CA VAL A 10 -17.95 7.99 2.49
C VAL A 10 -19.46 8.03 2.14
N GLU A 11 -20.29 7.14 2.68
CA GLU A 11 -21.76 7.15 2.55
C GLU A 11 -22.46 8.26 3.37
N GLY A 12 -21.80 9.34 3.65
CA GLY A 12 -22.42 10.60 4.05
C GLY A 12 -22.60 11.49 2.83
N GLU A 13 -23.80 11.52 2.25
CA GLU A 13 -24.28 12.59 1.33
C GLU A 13 -23.34 12.97 0.15
N THR A 14 -22.54 12.06 -0.40
CA THR A 14 -21.81 12.35 -1.63
C THR A 14 -22.69 12.05 -2.85
N GLU A 15 -23.05 13.10 -3.59
CA GLU A 15 -23.77 12.95 -4.86
C GLU A 15 -22.96 12.14 -5.89
N LYS A 16 -21.63 12.08 -5.76
CA LYS A 16 -20.73 11.39 -6.68
C LYS A 16 -19.56 10.73 -5.96
N ALA A 17 -19.45 9.41 -6.05
CA ALA A 17 -18.30 8.65 -5.60
C ALA A 17 -17.60 8.01 -6.80
N GLU A 18 -16.46 8.57 -7.24
CA GLU A 18 -15.73 8.13 -8.43
C GLU A 18 -14.26 7.89 -8.10
N ILE A 19 -13.76 6.70 -8.40
CA ILE A 19 -12.33 6.35 -8.30
C ILE A 19 -11.83 5.89 -9.67
N LEU A 20 -10.74 6.51 -10.15
CA LEU A 20 -10.12 6.19 -11.44
C LEU A 20 -11.12 6.22 -12.62
N GLY A 21 -12.03 7.19 -12.63
CA GLY A 21 -13.05 7.33 -13.65
C GLY A 21 -14.17 6.28 -13.58
N ARG A 22 -14.28 5.54 -12.48
CA ARG A 22 -15.33 4.54 -12.23
C ARG A 22 -16.22 4.97 -11.09
N ASP A 23 -17.52 5.06 -11.36
CA ASP A 23 -18.52 5.34 -10.34
C ASP A 23 -18.68 4.11 -9.44
N LEU A 24 -18.37 4.28 -8.15
CA LEU A 24 -18.41 3.20 -7.16
C LEU A 24 -19.83 2.71 -6.86
N LYS A 25 -20.85 3.53 -7.12
CA LYS A 25 -22.27 3.14 -6.94
C LYS A 25 -22.72 2.14 -8.00
N ILE A 26 -22.06 2.11 -9.17
CA ILE A 26 -22.46 1.30 -10.32
C ILE A 26 -21.48 0.14 -10.59
N ILE A 27 -20.36 0.08 -9.85
CA ILE A 27 -19.33 -0.91 -10.09
C ILE A 27 -19.85 -2.34 -9.92
N ARG A 28 -19.66 -3.17 -10.93
CA ARG A 28 -20.12 -4.55 -10.89
C ARG A 28 -19.10 -5.41 -10.13
N ARG A 29 -19.56 -6.43 -9.41
CA ARG A 29 -18.71 -7.38 -8.67
C ARG A 29 -17.53 -7.91 -9.49
N LYS A 30 -17.71 -8.14 -10.79
CA LYS A 30 -16.66 -8.63 -11.71
C LYS A 30 -15.56 -7.60 -12.01
N GLU A 31 -15.79 -6.32 -11.77
CA GLU A 31 -14.85 -5.22 -12.01
C GLU A 31 -13.98 -4.92 -10.78
N ILE A 32 -14.41 -5.36 -9.59
CA ILE A 32 -13.69 -5.17 -8.33
C ILE A 32 -12.26 -5.73 -8.36
N PRO A 33 -11.97 -6.95 -8.91
CA PRO A 33 -10.61 -7.45 -8.99
C PRO A 33 -9.68 -6.58 -9.85
N ALA A 34 -10.21 -5.99 -10.94
CA ALA A 34 -9.45 -5.08 -11.79
C ALA A 34 -9.15 -3.76 -11.06
N LEU A 35 -10.13 -3.21 -10.35
CA LEU A 35 -9.95 -2.00 -9.54
C LEU A 35 -8.93 -2.23 -8.43
N ARG A 36 -8.97 -3.39 -7.76
CA ARG A 36 -8.00 -3.75 -6.71
C ARG A 36 -6.55 -3.82 -7.20
N LYS A 37 -6.31 -4.14 -8.47
CA LYS A 37 -4.96 -4.10 -9.06
C LYS A 37 -4.46 -2.66 -9.27
N GLU A 38 -5.37 -1.72 -9.48
CA GLU A 38 -5.06 -0.31 -9.69
C GLU A 38 -4.93 0.47 -8.37
N LEU A 39 -5.27 -0.17 -7.24
CA LEU A 39 -5.20 0.40 -5.89
C LEU A 39 -4.19 -0.36 -5.03
N GLY A 40 -3.27 0.37 -4.41
CA GLY A 40 -2.45 -0.12 -3.31
C GLY A 40 -3.02 0.35 -1.98
N ILE A 41 -3.04 -0.51 -0.97
CA ILE A 41 -3.50 -0.15 0.37
C ILE A 41 -2.41 -0.46 1.38
N ILE A 42 -2.10 0.51 2.23
CA ILE A 42 -1.13 0.42 3.32
C ILE A 42 -1.87 0.71 4.62
N PHE A 43 -1.76 -0.21 5.57
CA PHE A 43 -2.42 -0.13 6.87
C PHE A 43 -1.43 0.21 7.98
N GLN A 44 -1.92 0.77 9.08
CA GLN A 44 -1.14 1.07 10.28
C GLN A 44 -0.53 -0.18 10.92
N ASP A 45 -1.23 -1.31 10.89
CA ASP A 45 -0.84 -2.61 11.48
C ASP A 45 -0.14 -3.54 10.48
N PHE A 46 0.33 -3.00 9.34
CA PHE A 46 1.06 -3.66 8.26
C PHE A 46 0.28 -4.76 7.54
N GLN A 47 -0.58 -5.50 8.20
CA GLN A 47 -1.39 -6.65 7.71
C GLN A 47 -0.59 -7.66 6.88
N LEU A 48 0.59 -8.00 7.33
CA LEU A 48 1.38 -9.09 6.77
C LEU A 48 0.88 -10.45 7.28
N LEU A 49 0.95 -11.46 6.43
CA LEU A 49 0.63 -12.83 6.81
C LEU A 49 1.77 -13.39 7.66
N HIS A 50 1.51 -13.63 8.95
CA HIS A 50 2.53 -13.99 9.94
C HIS A 50 3.02 -15.43 9.85
N ASP A 51 2.27 -16.30 9.14
CA ASP A 51 2.57 -17.73 8.95
C ASP A 51 3.54 -18.00 7.78
N ARG A 52 4.05 -16.96 7.14
CA ARG A 52 4.90 -17.10 5.96
C ARG A 52 5.91 -15.97 5.81
N THR A 53 6.99 -16.27 5.05
CA THR A 53 8.07 -15.32 4.77
C THR A 53 7.58 -14.12 3.93
N VAL A 54 8.41 -13.06 3.86
CA VAL A 54 8.20 -11.90 2.98
C VAL A 54 7.97 -12.35 1.54
N ARG A 55 8.83 -13.21 0.99
CA ARG A 55 8.66 -13.79 -0.35
C ARG A 55 7.28 -14.40 -0.56
N LYS A 56 6.85 -15.26 0.37
CA LYS A 56 5.55 -15.95 0.28
C LYS A 56 4.35 -15.01 0.46
N ASN A 57 4.49 -13.93 1.23
CA ASN A 57 3.50 -12.87 1.31
C ASN A 57 3.26 -12.24 -0.08
N PHE A 58 4.32 -11.95 -0.81
CA PHE A 58 4.26 -11.33 -2.13
C PHE A 58 3.79 -12.30 -3.20
N GLU A 59 4.28 -13.54 -3.18
CA GLU A 59 3.78 -14.59 -4.08
C GLU A 59 2.27 -14.79 -3.95
N PHE A 60 1.74 -14.74 -2.74
CA PHE A 60 0.31 -14.86 -2.48
C PHE A 60 -0.48 -13.77 -3.22
N VAL A 61 -0.05 -12.51 -3.10
CA VAL A 61 -0.70 -11.37 -3.77
C VAL A 61 -0.60 -11.50 -5.29
N LEU A 62 0.58 -11.79 -5.82
CA LEU A 62 0.80 -11.88 -7.26
C LEU A 62 -0.01 -13.03 -7.88
N LYS A 63 -0.09 -14.19 -7.23
CA LYS A 63 -0.94 -15.31 -7.66
C LYS A 63 -2.43 -14.91 -7.66
N ALA A 64 -2.89 -14.28 -6.57
CA ALA A 64 -4.27 -13.82 -6.44
C ALA A 64 -4.66 -12.77 -7.48
N THR A 65 -3.68 -12.02 -8.00
CA THR A 65 -3.88 -10.98 -9.03
C THR A 65 -3.56 -11.45 -10.45
N GLY A 66 -3.33 -12.77 -10.64
CA GLY A 66 -3.27 -13.41 -11.96
C GLY A 66 -1.88 -13.53 -12.57
N TRP A 67 -0.80 -13.34 -11.81
CA TRP A 67 0.56 -13.57 -12.29
C TRP A 67 0.86 -15.08 -12.36
N LYS A 68 0.83 -15.65 -13.55
CA LYS A 68 0.98 -17.11 -13.76
C LYS A 68 2.44 -17.56 -13.77
N ASN A 69 3.34 -16.78 -14.38
CA ASN A 69 4.73 -17.15 -14.56
C ASN A 69 5.53 -16.95 -13.25
N LYS A 70 6.22 -18.00 -12.81
CA LYS A 70 7.05 -17.95 -11.59
C LYS A 70 8.22 -16.98 -11.72
N LYS A 71 8.93 -17.01 -12.88
CA LYS A 71 10.09 -16.13 -13.10
C LYS A 71 9.70 -14.64 -13.05
N ASP A 72 8.55 -14.30 -13.63
CA ASP A 72 8.07 -12.91 -13.61
C ASP A 72 7.70 -12.48 -12.19
N ARG A 73 7.09 -13.37 -11.40
CA ARG A 73 6.80 -13.09 -9.98
C ARG A 73 8.07 -12.89 -9.19
N ASP A 74 9.05 -13.80 -9.29
CA ASP A 74 10.32 -13.71 -8.57
C ASP A 74 11.03 -12.40 -8.91
N LYS A 75 11.13 -12.06 -10.18
CA LYS A 75 11.71 -10.80 -10.65
C LYS A 75 11.00 -9.59 -10.04
N ARG A 76 9.65 -9.57 -10.10
CA ARG A 76 8.88 -8.44 -9.57
C ARG A 76 9.03 -8.29 -8.06
N ILE A 77 9.08 -9.38 -7.31
CA ILE A 77 9.33 -9.37 -5.87
C ILE A 77 10.69 -8.75 -5.55
N GLU A 78 11.73 -9.15 -6.28
CA GLU A 78 13.08 -8.61 -6.09
C GLU A 78 13.12 -7.11 -6.44
N GLU A 79 12.48 -6.69 -7.53
CA GLU A 79 12.40 -5.28 -7.92
C GLU A 79 11.79 -4.42 -6.80
N VAL A 80 10.61 -4.76 -6.30
CA VAL A 80 9.93 -3.95 -5.28
C VAL A 80 10.64 -3.98 -3.93
N LEU A 81 11.27 -5.10 -3.56
CA LEU A 81 12.06 -5.20 -2.33
C LEU A 81 13.34 -4.38 -2.41
N ASN A 82 13.99 -4.32 -3.57
CA ASN A 82 15.11 -3.43 -3.80
C ASN A 82 14.69 -1.95 -3.69
N GLU A 83 13.54 -1.60 -4.26
CA GLU A 83 13.01 -0.22 -4.24
C GLU A 83 12.78 0.30 -2.81
N VAL A 84 12.34 -0.57 -1.90
CA VAL A 84 12.15 -0.21 -0.49
C VAL A 84 13.35 -0.53 0.41
N GLY A 85 14.45 -1.06 -0.16
CA GLY A 85 15.68 -1.40 0.58
C GLY A 85 15.52 -2.61 1.50
N MET A 86 14.72 -3.63 1.10
CA MET A 86 14.39 -4.79 1.93
C MET A 86 14.72 -6.14 1.28
N ILE A 87 15.56 -6.16 0.24
CA ILE A 87 15.88 -7.39 -0.50
C ILE A 87 16.61 -8.42 0.37
N ASP A 88 17.43 -7.99 1.30
CA ASP A 88 18.15 -8.83 2.26
C ASP A 88 17.22 -9.54 3.28
N LYS A 89 15.97 -9.09 3.36
CA LYS A 89 14.94 -9.62 4.27
C LYS A 89 13.91 -10.51 3.57
N ILE A 90 14.12 -10.85 2.31
CA ILE A 90 13.14 -11.55 1.47
C ILE A 90 12.70 -12.92 2.05
N ASP A 91 13.58 -13.63 2.74
CA ASP A 91 13.29 -14.95 3.34
C ASP A 91 12.97 -14.88 4.83
N LYS A 92 12.88 -13.67 5.40
CA LYS A 92 12.50 -13.44 6.80
C LYS A 92 11.00 -13.58 7.02
N MET A 93 10.64 -13.98 8.25
CA MET A 93 9.26 -13.95 8.73
C MET A 93 8.92 -12.54 9.23
N PRO A 94 7.65 -12.10 9.19
CA PRO A 94 7.26 -10.78 9.68
C PRO A 94 7.70 -10.47 11.12
N HIS A 95 7.66 -11.47 12.03
CA HIS A 95 8.07 -11.30 13.43
C HIS A 95 9.58 -11.10 13.62
N GLU A 96 10.40 -11.38 12.59
CA GLU A 96 11.84 -11.12 12.61
C GLU A 96 12.18 -9.68 12.15
N LEU A 97 11.17 -8.89 11.75
CA LEU A 97 11.32 -7.54 11.23
C LEU A 97 10.92 -6.50 12.28
N SER A 98 11.63 -5.38 12.32
CA SER A 98 11.19 -4.20 13.07
C SER A 98 9.90 -3.61 12.50
N GLY A 99 9.21 -2.75 13.24
CA GLY A 99 8.00 -2.09 12.76
C GLY A 99 8.22 -1.30 11.47
N GLY A 100 9.32 -0.55 11.38
CA GLY A 100 9.68 0.18 10.17
C GLY A 100 10.00 -0.73 8.98
N GLU A 101 10.66 -1.87 9.22
CA GLU A 101 10.93 -2.89 8.19
C GLU A 101 9.63 -3.55 7.72
N GLN A 102 8.71 -3.87 8.64
CA GLN A 102 7.39 -4.40 8.29
C GLN A 102 6.59 -3.40 7.43
N GLN A 103 6.66 -2.12 7.77
CA GLN A 103 5.99 -1.08 6.98
C GLN A 103 6.60 -0.92 5.59
N ARG A 104 7.92 -0.99 5.44
CA ARG A 104 8.59 -1.01 4.13
C ARG A 104 8.13 -2.20 3.29
N VAL A 105 8.04 -3.37 3.90
CA VAL A 105 7.51 -4.59 3.23
C VAL A 105 6.04 -4.41 2.84
N ALA A 106 5.21 -3.80 3.69
CA ALA A 106 3.82 -3.50 3.36
C ALA A 106 3.68 -2.51 2.19
N ILE A 107 4.56 -1.51 2.13
CA ILE A 107 4.65 -0.56 1.00
C ILE A 107 5.06 -1.30 -0.29
N ALA A 108 6.09 -2.14 -0.24
CA ALA A 108 6.52 -2.93 -1.39
C ALA A 108 5.38 -3.85 -1.90
N ARG A 109 4.61 -4.44 -0.99
CA ARG A 109 3.42 -5.22 -1.34
C ARG A 109 2.36 -4.37 -2.05
N ALA A 110 2.15 -3.14 -1.61
CA ALA A 110 1.17 -2.24 -2.21
C ALA A 110 1.54 -1.85 -3.66
N ILE A 111 2.83 -1.75 -3.98
CA ILE A 111 3.31 -1.37 -5.33
C ILE A 111 3.52 -2.56 -6.28
N LEU A 112 3.31 -3.79 -5.85
CA LEU A 112 3.54 -5.01 -6.66
C LEU A 112 2.89 -4.96 -8.05
N ASN A 113 1.66 -4.49 -8.13
CA ASN A 113 0.88 -4.43 -9.37
C ASN A 113 0.96 -3.06 -10.07
N ASN A 114 1.94 -2.23 -9.75
CA ASN A 114 2.06 -0.86 -10.27
C ASN A 114 0.74 -0.07 -10.17
N PRO A 115 0.21 0.13 -8.95
CA PRO A 115 -1.07 0.80 -8.77
C PRO A 115 -1.00 2.26 -9.23
N LYS A 116 -2.12 2.81 -9.66
CA LYS A 116 -2.24 4.24 -9.98
C LYS A 116 -2.40 5.10 -8.73
N ILE A 117 -3.01 4.52 -7.68
CA ILE A 117 -3.27 5.18 -6.41
C ILE A 117 -2.88 4.25 -5.27
N ILE A 118 -2.23 4.82 -4.25
CA ILE A 118 -2.00 4.18 -2.95
C ILE A 118 -2.79 4.95 -1.90
N ILE A 119 -3.55 4.21 -1.10
CA ILE A 119 -4.22 4.72 0.09
C ILE A 119 -3.44 4.22 1.30
N ALA A 120 -2.89 5.14 2.09
CA ALA A 120 -2.11 4.84 3.27
C ALA A 120 -2.86 5.34 4.51
N ASP A 121 -3.39 4.42 5.30
CA ASP A 121 -4.12 4.73 6.53
C ASP A 121 -3.17 4.70 7.73
N GLU A 122 -2.91 5.90 8.30
CA GLU A 122 -1.98 6.10 9.42
C GLU A 122 -0.64 5.33 9.28
N PRO A 123 0.07 5.42 8.12
CA PRO A 123 1.19 4.52 7.82
C PRO A 123 2.38 4.68 8.76
N THR A 124 2.36 5.70 9.62
CA THR A 124 3.43 6.02 10.57
C THR A 124 2.98 5.98 12.04
N GLY A 125 1.73 5.62 12.30
CA GLY A 125 1.12 5.73 13.63
C GLY A 125 1.80 4.90 14.72
N ASN A 126 2.42 3.79 14.37
CA ASN A 126 3.12 2.88 15.30
C ASN A 126 4.65 2.98 15.23
N LEU A 127 5.20 4.05 14.62
CA LEU A 127 6.62 4.19 14.37
C LEU A 127 7.19 5.38 15.16
N ASP A 128 8.46 5.27 15.54
CA ASP A 128 9.21 6.40 16.07
C ASP A 128 9.37 7.52 15.03
N PRO A 129 9.64 8.77 15.44
CA PRO A 129 9.65 9.93 14.55
C PRO A 129 10.67 9.85 13.41
N GLU A 130 11.82 9.22 13.61
CA GLU A 130 12.86 9.05 12.59
C GLU A 130 12.42 8.04 11.54
N THR A 131 11.98 6.87 11.98
CA THR A 131 11.45 5.82 11.11
C THR A 131 10.22 6.32 10.35
N ALA A 132 9.32 7.05 11.01
CA ALA A 132 8.16 7.66 10.39
C ALA A 132 8.54 8.63 9.25
N SER A 133 9.55 9.48 9.48
CA SER A 133 10.07 10.39 8.46
C SER A 133 10.63 9.64 7.23
N ASN A 134 11.34 8.53 7.48
CA ASN A 134 11.86 7.68 6.40
C ASN A 134 10.75 7.02 5.59
N ILE A 135 9.66 6.59 6.23
CA ILE A 135 8.49 6.00 5.55
C ILE A 135 7.79 7.06 4.68
N VAL A 136 7.58 8.27 5.18
CA VAL A 136 6.96 9.34 4.38
C VAL A 136 7.84 9.74 3.20
N SER A 137 9.17 9.78 3.39
CA SER A 137 10.11 10.03 2.31
C SER A 137 10.02 8.96 1.22
N LEU A 138 9.94 7.69 1.60
CA LEU A 138 9.75 6.57 0.66
C LEU A 138 8.44 6.71 -0.13
N LEU A 139 7.33 7.03 0.53
CA LEU A 139 6.05 7.27 -0.14
C LEU A 139 6.13 8.45 -1.13
N LYS A 140 6.86 9.51 -0.76
CA LYS A 140 7.12 10.64 -1.66
C LYS A 140 7.94 10.24 -2.88
N ASP A 141 8.92 9.37 -2.73
CA ASP A 141 9.71 8.87 -3.88
C ASP A 141 8.84 8.02 -4.83
N ILE A 142 7.92 7.24 -4.30
CA ILE A 142 6.93 6.50 -5.08
C ILE A 142 6.05 7.46 -5.91
N THR A 143 5.66 8.62 -5.35
CA THR A 143 4.87 9.61 -6.12
C THR A 143 5.61 10.17 -7.31
N LYS A 144 6.94 10.28 -7.25
CA LYS A 144 7.76 10.76 -8.38
C LYS A 144 7.74 9.80 -9.57
N GLN A 145 7.39 8.54 -9.34
CA GLN A 145 7.26 7.52 -10.38
C GLN A 145 5.87 7.52 -11.05
N GLY A 146 4.98 8.44 -10.68
CA GLY A 146 3.66 8.62 -11.28
C GLY A 146 2.51 7.95 -10.52
N THR A 147 2.75 7.36 -9.35
CA THR A 147 1.71 6.83 -8.47
C THR A 147 1.18 7.93 -7.55
N ALA A 148 -0.14 8.15 -7.52
CA ALA A 148 -0.74 9.04 -6.54
C ALA A 148 -0.77 8.38 -5.15
N VAL A 149 -0.43 9.12 -4.10
CA VAL A 149 -0.52 8.64 -2.71
C VAL A 149 -1.46 9.54 -1.92
N VAL A 150 -2.48 8.94 -1.32
CA VAL A 150 -3.39 9.56 -0.37
C VAL A 150 -3.07 9.00 1.01
N MET A 151 -2.73 9.86 1.95
CA MET A 151 -2.35 9.44 3.30
C MET A 151 -3.27 10.11 4.33
N THR A 152 -3.81 9.30 5.25
CA THR A 152 -4.42 9.82 6.47
C THR A 152 -3.37 9.89 7.58
N THR A 153 -3.39 10.92 8.39
CA THR A 153 -2.52 11.03 9.56
C THR A 153 -3.08 11.99 10.60
N HIS A 154 -2.90 11.66 11.87
CA HIS A 154 -3.12 12.54 13.02
C HIS A 154 -1.84 13.28 13.44
N ASN A 155 -0.69 12.98 12.84
CA ASN A 155 0.59 13.59 13.14
C ASN A 155 0.78 14.90 12.38
N ILE A 156 0.22 15.99 12.92
CA ILE A 156 0.29 17.33 12.33
C ILE A 156 1.73 17.81 12.08
N PRO A 157 2.72 17.63 13.00
CA PRO A 157 4.11 18.04 12.75
C PRO A 157 4.76 17.38 11.54
N MET A 158 4.27 16.20 11.12
CA MET A 158 4.77 15.53 9.93
C MET A 158 4.25 16.18 8.64
N LEU A 159 3.05 16.73 8.65
CA LEU A 159 2.48 17.44 7.50
C LEU A 159 3.29 18.68 7.14
N ASP A 160 3.86 19.37 8.15
CA ASP A 160 4.69 20.56 7.93
C ASP A 160 6.03 20.23 7.27
N LYS A 161 6.60 19.04 7.55
CA LYS A 161 7.85 18.57 6.93
C LYS A 161 7.65 18.09 5.48
N PHE A 162 6.47 17.61 5.16
CA PHE A 162 6.14 17.03 3.85
C PHE A 162 4.89 17.72 3.27
N PRO A 163 5.04 18.95 2.76
CA PRO A 163 3.90 19.70 2.23
C PRO A 163 3.28 18.95 1.03
N GLY A 164 2.01 18.66 1.15
CA GLY A 164 1.14 18.08 0.12
C GLY A 164 -0.16 18.89 0.00
N LYS A 165 -1.08 18.47 -0.86
CA LYS A 165 -2.43 18.99 -0.84
C LYS A 165 -3.17 18.40 0.35
N ILE A 166 -3.54 19.24 1.31
CA ILE A 166 -4.30 18.85 2.49
C ILE A 166 -5.78 18.97 2.17
N GLY A 167 -6.51 17.86 2.18
CA GLY A 167 -7.96 17.81 2.23
C GLY A 167 -8.44 17.88 3.68
N ARG A 168 -9.45 18.68 3.94
CA ARG A 168 -10.17 18.72 5.23
C ARG A 168 -11.53 18.11 5.07
#